data_dca3b088220a61bcbb87129ad804ed39
#
_entry.id   dca3b088220a61bcbb87129ad804ed39
#
_cell.length_a   1.000
_cell.length_b   1.000
_cell.length_c   1.000
_cell.angle_alpha   90.00
_cell.angle_beta   90.00
_cell.angle_gamma   90.00
#
_symmetry.space_group_name_H-M   'P 1'
#
loop_
_entity.id
_entity.type
_entity.pdbx_description
1 polymer ?
#
loop_
_entity_poly.entity_id
_entity_poly.type
_entity_poly.pdbx_seq_one_letter_code
_entity_poly.pdbx_strand_id
1 'polypeptide(L)'
;MAEDFSAELQRFARGVRVCLEHNLPFVCFTASGGARMQEGMFSLMQMPRTTVAVQELRAAKLPYIVVLTHPTTGGVTASYAMLGDVHISEPGALIGFAGQRVIEQTIRQKLPEGFQRSEFLLETGFIDAIVARPSLRPWLIRALSLLQPLPAPAVPLYQQINIPGVGLIGGVVTGVAQGAGTMIGSVLAPVASAATRVANRADQILENQRDRHLAPELGPHLEEEEAWSHVRRARDPERPRTAEFLEALNADFVELRGDRRAGDDGAIVAGIARIDGRRIVVVGTQKGRDTESNIRRGFGMPHPEGYRKAMRAFELAERLHLPVLTLVDTPGAHPGPESEQRGIAEAIAASISRMTELRTPIVTVVTGEGGSGGALAIAAGDRVYALEHAYYSVISPEGCAAILFRTSEKAPAAARALRITATEQVALGVVDGIILEPETLSAESTVTLARSIWETASAAFDELESMKDLNELLTARYARYRAFGAFDEAPIKKKGITGAIRSLFGLDRDLVGAGVGDDWIDEIERDSAGA
;
A
#
# COMPACT_ATOMS: atom_id res chain seq x y z
N MET A 1 12.63 -13.44 -20.99
CA MET A 1 11.20 -13.13 -20.85
C MET A 1 11.10 -12.26 -19.61
N ALA A 2 10.56 -11.07 -19.72
CA ALA A 2 10.36 -10.21 -18.56
C ALA A 2 9.16 -10.78 -17.78
N GLU A 3 9.40 -11.29 -16.58
CA GLU A 3 8.32 -11.71 -15.69
C GLU A 3 7.44 -10.49 -15.37
N ASP A 4 6.11 -10.67 -15.33
CA ASP A 4 5.18 -9.59 -15.02
C ASP A 4 5.37 -9.13 -13.59
N PHE A 5 5.46 -7.81 -13.35
CA PHE A 5 5.60 -7.22 -12.02
C PHE A 5 4.42 -7.62 -11.11
N SER A 6 3.22 -7.63 -11.67
CA SER A 6 2.03 -8.11 -10.97
C SER A 6 2.13 -9.58 -10.56
N ALA A 7 2.76 -10.44 -11.37
CA ALA A 7 2.99 -11.85 -11.03
C ALA A 7 4.00 -12.02 -9.89
N GLU A 8 5.08 -11.21 -9.85
CA GLU A 8 6.04 -11.22 -8.74
C GLU A 8 5.39 -10.83 -7.41
N LEU A 9 4.55 -9.80 -7.43
CA LEU A 9 3.85 -9.37 -6.22
C LEU A 9 2.73 -10.32 -5.80
N GLN A 10 2.23 -11.14 -6.71
CA GLN A 10 1.39 -12.27 -6.36
C GLN A 10 2.19 -13.35 -5.59
N ARG A 11 3.45 -13.59 -5.96
CA ARG A 11 4.36 -14.46 -5.18
C ARG A 11 4.59 -13.92 -3.78
N PHE A 12 4.73 -12.59 -3.61
CA PHE A 12 4.81 -11.95 -2.29
C PHE A 12 3.58 -12.27 -1.43
N ALA A 13 2.38 -12.01 -1.94
CA ALA A 13 1.14 -12.29 -1.23
C ALA A 13 0.95 -13.77 -0.91
N ARG A 14 1.47 -14.66 -1.77
CA ARG A 14 1.47 -16.10 -1.55
C ARG A 14 2.45 -16.51 -0.45
N GLY A 15 3.65 -15.91 -0.43
CA GLY A 15 4.63 -16.09 0.65
C GLY A 15 4.07 -15.68 2.02
N VAL A 16 3.36 -14.56 2.08
CA VAL A 16 2.63 -14.16 3.29
C VAL A 16 1.63 -15.22 3.73
N ARG A 17 0.82 -15.77 2.79
CA ARG A 17 -0.15 -16.82 3.11
C ARG A 17 0.51 -18.08 3.68
N VAL A 18 1.63 -18.53 3.10
CA VAL A 18 2.40 -19.66 3.64
C VAL A 18 2.87 -19.37 5.07
N CYS A 19 3.35 -18.16 5.35
CA CYS A 19 3.75 -17.79 6.71
C CYS A 19 2.57 -17.82 7.70
N LEU A 20 1.39 -17.37 7.28
CA LEU A 20 0.17 -17.43 8.09
C LEU A 20 -0.26 -18.87 8.37
N GLU A 21 -0.26 -19.74 7.35
CA GLU A 21 -0.65 -21.15 7.46
C GLU A 21 0.26 -21.95 8.42
N HIS A 22 1.55 -21.59 8.42
CA HIS A 22 2.56 -22.31 9.21
C HIS A 22 3.04 -21.56 10.45
N ASN A 23 2.44 -20.40 10.77
CA ASN A 23 2.82 -19.53 11.88
C ASN A 23 4.31 -19.15 11.87
N LEU A 24 4.82 -18.76 10.68
CA LEU A 24 6.23 -18.44 10.45
C LEU A 24 6.43 -16.92 10.32
N PRO A 25 7.60 -16.40 10.74
CA PRO A 25 7.99 -15.03 10.40
C PRO A 25 8.21 -14.90 8.89
N PHE A 26 8.00 -13.70 8.36
CA PHE A 26 8.21 -13.40 6.94
C PHE A 26 9.49 -12.57 6.75
N VAL A 27 10.42 -13.06 5.94
CA VAL A 27 11.61 -12.31 5.54
C VAL A 27 11.53 -12.02 4.03
N CYS A 28 11.55 -10.75 3.66
CA CYS A 28 11.47 -10.30 2.28
C CYS A 28 12.76 -9.61 1.84
N PHE A 29 13.36 -10.07 0.75
CA PHE A 29 14.45 -9.41 0.05
C PHE A 29 13.86 -8.59 -1.09
N THR A 30 14.04 -7.27 -1.06
CA THR A 30 13.51 -6.39 -2.09
C THR A 30 14.58 -6.00 -3.09
N ALA A 31 14.25 -6.08 -4.39
CA ALA A 31 15.10 -5.61 -5.48
C ALA A 31 14.20 -5.09 -6.61
N SER A 32 14.15 -3.77 -6.80
CA SER A 32 13.27 -3.16 -7.80
C SER A 32 13.80 -1.82 -8.29
N GLY A 33 13.81 -1.63 -9.59
CA GLY A 33 14.08 -0.33 -10.23
C GLY A 33 12.86 0.58 -10.34
N GLY A 34 11.73 0.18 -9.77
CA GLY A 34 10.45 0.91 -9.83
C GLY A 34 9.32 0.10 -10.45
N ALA A 35 8.13 0.72 -10.55
CA ALA A 35 6.95 0.09 -11.13
C ALA A 35 7.11 -0.14 -12.64
N ARG A 36 6.56 -1.25 -13.13
CA ARG A 36 6.52 -1.53 -14.58
C ARG A 36 5.39 -0.72 -15.21
N MET A 37 5.73 0.40 -15.82
CA MET A 37 4.78 1.34 -16.44
C MET A 37 3.92 0.70 -17.53
N GLN A 38 4.44 -0.33 -18.22
CA GLN A 38 3.74 -1.05 -19.28
C GLN A 38 2.50 -1.79 -18.78
N GLU A 39 2.42 -2.10 -17.48
CA GLU A 39 1.25 -2.68 -16.83
C GLU A 39 0.22 -1.61 -16.39
N GLY A 40 0.51 -0.33 -16.63
CA GLY A 40 -0.39 0.78 -16.32
C GLY A 40 -0.87 0.78 -14.86
N MET A 41 -2.17 0.94 -14.67
CA MET A 41 -2.78 0.98 -13.34
C MET A 41 -2.64 -0.31 -12.53
N PHE A 42 -2.52 -1.47 -13.17
CA PHE A 42 -2.33 -2.72 -12.44
C PHE A 42 -1.02 -2.72 -11.64
N SER A 43 0.05 -2.11 -12.16
CA SER A 43 1.29 -1.98 -11.39
C SER A 43 1.13 -1.05 -10.18
N LEU A 44 0.34 0.02 -10.29
CA LEU A 44 0.05 0.92 -9.16
C LEU A 44 -0.81 0.23 -8.10
N MET A 45 -1.84 -0.51 -8.53
CA MET A 45 -2.74 -1.23 -7.62
C MET A 45 -2.06 -2.39 -6.87
N GLN A 46 -0.84 -2.79 -7.24
CA GLN A 46 -0.07 -3.73 -6.43
C GLN A 46 0.38 -3.12 -5.08
N MET A 47 0.49 -1.81 -4.96
CA MET A 47 0.86 -1.16 -3.68
C MET A 47 -0.17 -1.46 -2.58
N PRO A 48 -1.47 -1.15 -2.71
CA PRO A 48 -2.45 -1.52 -1.70
C PRO A 48 -2.63 -3.04 -1.58
N ARG A 49 -2.49 -3.79 -2.67
CA ARG A 49 -2.59 -5.26 -2.65
C ARG A 49 -1.54 -5.91 -1.76
N THR A 50 -0.29 -5.48 -1.84
CA THR A 50 0.78 -5.98 -0.97
C THR A 50 0.67 -5.44 0.44
N THR A 51 0.20 -4.20 0.60
CA THR A 51 -0.05 -3.58 1.89
C THR A 51 -1.08 -4.38 2.71
N VAL A 52 -2.22 -4.75 2.12
CA VAL A 52 -3.22 -5.56 2.83
C VAL A 52 -2.70 -6.96 3.18
N ALA A 53 -1.77 -7.54 2.39
CA ALA A 53 -1.11 -8.79 2.77
C ALA A 53 -0.19 -8.62 3.99
N VAL A 54 0.56 -7.52 4.09
CA VAL A 54 1.36 -7.21 5.29
C VAL A 54 0.48 -7.05 6.53
N GLN A 55 -0.71 -6.47 6.38
CA GLN A 55 -1.67 -6.33 7.48
C GLN A 55 -2.12 -7.68 8.04
N GLU A 56 -2.24 -8.72 7.20
CA GLU A 56 -2.53 -10.08 7.65
C GLU A 56 -1.43 -10.61 8.59
N LEU A 57 -0.14 -10.38 8.26
CA LEU A 57 0.98 -10.75 9.14
C LEU A 57 0.89 -10.02 10.48
N ARG A 58 0.62 -8.71 10.47
CA ARG A 58 0.47 -7.89 11.67
C ARG A 58 -0.70 -8.37 12.55
N ALA A 59 -1.85 -8.66 11.93
CA ALA A 59 -3.01 -9.19 12.64
C ALA A 59 -2.73 -10.55 13.27
N ALA A 60 -1.92 -11.40 12.62
CA ALA A 60 -1.46 -12.68 13.13
C ALA A 60 -0.28 -12.55 14.13
N LYS A 61 0.26 -11.31 14.33
CA LYS A 61 1.44 -11.03 15.18
C LYS A 61 2.69 -11.78 14.73
N LEU A 62 2.83 -11.98 13.42
CA LEU A 62 4.00 -12.61 12.82
C LEU A 62 5.03 -11.54 12.45
N PRO A 63 6.31 -11.70 12.82
CA PRO A 63 7.37 -10.77 12.48
C PRO A 63 7.56 -10.65 10.96
N TYR A 64 7.77 -9.42 10.49
CA TYR A 64 8.08 -9.10 9.11
C TYR A 64 9.40 -8.34 9.03
N ILE A 65 10.44 -8.98 8.48
CA ILE A 65 11.77 -8.38 8.27
C ILE A 65 11.95 -8.08 6.79
N VAL A 66 12.39 -6.86 6.48
CA VAL A 66 12.71 -6.45 5.12
C VAL A 66 14.21 -6.25 4.95
N VAL A 67 14.78 -6.90 3.95
CA VAL A 67 16.16 -6.74 3.51
C VAL A 67 16.15 -5.93 2.21
N LEU A 68 16.52 -4.67 2.31
CA LEU A 68 16.57 -3.75 1.18
C LEU A 68 17.88 -3.95 0.40
N THR A 69 17.79 -4.49 -0.82
CA THR A 69 18.95 -4.70 -1.68
C THR A 69 19.05 -3.65 -2.78
N HIS A 70 20.14 -3.68 -3.54
CA HIS A 70 20.39 -2.71 -4.61
C HIS A 70 19.76 -3.13 -5.96
N PRO A 71 18.94 -2.28 -6.63
CA PRO A 71 18.24 -1.12 -6.10
C PRO A 71 16.88 -1.50 -5.48
N THR A 72 16.34 -0.69 -4.56
CA THR A 72 14.95 -0.77 -4.11
C THR A 72 14.32 0.61 -4.20
N THR A 73 13.46 0.85 -5.21
CA THR A 73 12.93 2.18 -5.50
C THR A 73 11.45 2.14 -5.88
N GLY A 74 10.82 3.31 -5.96
CA GLY A 74 9.48 3.53 -6.48
C GLY A 74 8.36 2.95 -5.62
N GLY A 75 7.39 2.31 -6.26
CA GLY A 75 6.22 1.73 -5.58
C GLY A 75 6.57 0.64 -4.57
N VAL A 76 7.71 -0.03 -4.71
CA VAL A 76 8.17 -1.05 -3.74
C VAL A 76 8.52 -0.40 -2.41
N THR A 77 9.31 0.68 -2.39
CA THR A 77 9.60 1.44 -1.16
C THR A 77 8.34 2.11 -0.61
N ALA A 78 7.50 2.65 -1.46
CA ALA A 78 6.26 3.32 -1.04
C ALA A 78 5.10 2.34 -0.72
N SER A 79 5.40 1.07 -0.48
CA SER A 79 4.44 0.05 -0.07
C SER A 79 5.07 -0.97 0.90
N TYR A 80 5.03 -2.23 0.59
CA TYR A 80 5.43 -3.32 1.49
C TYR A 80 6.86 -3.23 2.00
N ALA A 81 7.80 -2.64 1.25
CA ALA A 81 9.19 -2.57 1.68
C ALA A 81 9.44 -1.62 2.86
N MET A 82 8.59 -0.59 3.06
CA MET A 82 8.65 0.31 4.22
C MET A 82 7.59 -0.01 5.28
N LEU A 83 7.00 -1.20 5.24
CA LEU A 83 6.02 -1.67 6.22
C LEU A 83 6.55 -2.81 7.11
N GLY A 84 7.84 -3.13 7.06
CA GLY A 84 8.47 -4.14 7.93
C GLY A 84 8.48 -3.73 9.39
N ASP A 85 8.58 -4.70 10.29
CA ASP A 85 8.88 -4.45 11.70
C ASP A 85 10.37 -4.13 11.89
N VAL A 86 11.23 -4.67 11.01
CA VAL A 86 12.66 -4.42 10.97
C VAL A 86 13.11 -4.24 9.52
N HIS A 87 13.87 -3.17 9.27
CA HIS A 87 14.44 -2.84 7.97
C HIS A 87 15.96 -2.91 8.03
N ILE A 88 16.56 -3.76 7.21
CA ILE A 88 18.03 -3.80 7.04
C ILE A 88 18.38 -3.62 5.57
N SER A 89 19.59 -3.18 5.33
CA SER A 89 20.07 -2.96 3.96
C SER A 89 21.48 -3.47 3.75
N GLU A 90 21.82 -3.79 2.49
CA GLU A 90 23.21 -4.01 2.08
C GLU A 90 23.95 -2.67 2.00
N PRO A 91 25.28 -2.63 2.27
CA PRO A 91 26.08 -1.41 2.13
C PRO A 91 25.97 -0.79 0.74
N GLY A 92 25.80 0.52 0.68
CA GLY A 92 25.75 1.30 -0.57
C GLY A 92 24.53 1.01 -1.46
N ALA A 93 23.53 0.27 -1.01
CA ALA A 93 22.33 0.00 -1.80
C ALA A 93 21.58 1.30 -2.11
N LEU A 94 21.08 1.42 -3.34
CA LEU A 94 20.23 2.54 -3.76
C LEU A 94 18.80 2.26 -3.30
N ILE A 95 18.28 3.10 -2.42
CA ILE A 95 16.93 2.96 -1.83
C ILE A 95 16.27 4.34 -1.82
N GLY A 96 15.11 4.49 -2.46
CA GLY A 96 14.40 5.76 -2.52
C GLY A 96 13.04 5.64 -3.19
N PHE A 97 12.25 6.71 -3.13
CA PHE A 97 10.95 6.75 -3.80
C PHE A 97 11.11 7.17 -5.26
N ALA A 98 11.53 8.39 -5.50
CA ALA A 98 11.74 8.88 -6.84
C ALA A 98 13.14 8.49 -7.35
N GLY A 99 13.24 8.07 -8.62
CA GLY A 99 14.54 7.79 -9.23
C GLY A 99 15.41 9.06 -9.30
N GLN A 100 16.71 8.94 -9.05
CA GLN A 100 17.66 10.08 -9.02
C GLN A 100 17.53 10.98 -10.27
N ARG A 101 17.42 10.38 -11.46
CA ARG A 101 17.23 11.14 -12.71
C ARG A 101 15.94 11.97 -12.72
N VAL A 102 14.85 11.43 -12.17
CA VAL A 102 13.56 12.13 -12.09
C VAL A 102 13.70 13.33 -11.16
N ILE A 103 14.35 13.13 -10.00
CA ILE A 103 14.60 14.22 -9.04
C ILE A 103 15.43 15.31 -9.71
N GLU A 104 16.60 14.97 -10.27
CA GLU A 104 17.53 15.93 -10.90
C GLU A 104 16.87 16.72 -12.04
N GLN A 105 16.03 16.07 -12.85
CA GLN A 105 15.25 16.73 -13.92
C GLN A 105 14.19 17.68 -13.36
N THR A 106 13.56 17.31 -12.22
CA THR A 106 12.50 18.12 -11.62
C THR A 106 13.07 19.34 -10.90
N ILE A 107 14.10 19.16 -10.07
CA ILE A 107 14.71 20.26 -9.29
C ILE A 107 15.79 21.00 -10.10
N ARG A 108 16.24 20.47 -11.25
CA ARG A 108 17.32 20.98 -12.11
C ARG A 108 18.64 21.20 -11.37
N GLN A 109 18.93 20.34 -10.41
CA GLN A 109 20.15 20.36 -9.60
C GLN A 109 20.72 18.96 -9.50
N LYS A 110 22.04 18.84 -9.33
CA LYS A 110 22.72 17.59 -9.03
C LYS A 110 22.43 17.19 -7.58
N LEU A 111 22.18 15.90 -7.37
CA LEU A 111 21.97 15.34 -6.04
C LEU A 111 23.29 15.23 -5.27
N PRO A 112 23.27 15.40 -3.94
CA PRO A 112 24.45 15.17 -3.11
C PRO A 112 25.02 13.76 -3.28
N GLU A 113 26.33 13.62 -3.11
CA GLU A 113 26.99 12.32 -3.06
C GLU A 113 26.42 11.49 -1.88
N GLY A 114 26.19 10.21 -2.09
CA GLY A 114 25.60 9.33 -1.09
C GLY A 114 24.08 9.45 -0.91
N PHE A 115 23.41 10.36 -1.63
CA PHE A 115 21.96 10.51 -1.56
C PHE A 115 21.22 9.24 -1.98
N GLN A 116 20.17 8.87 -1.23
CA GLN A 116 19.40 7.62 -1.40
C GLN A 116 20.25 6.35 -1.25
N ARG A 117 21.39 6.38 -0.57
CA ARG A 117 22.17 5.18 -0.22
C ARG A 117 21.75 4.65 1.15
N SER A 118 22.09 3.40 1.42
CA SER A 118 21.83 2.75 2.72
C SER A 118 22.30 3.60 3.89
N GLU A 119 23.47 4.20 3.77
CA GLU A 119 24.10 5.06 4.77
C GLU A 119 23.23 6.30 5.05
N PHE A 120 22.72 6.92 4.00
CA PHE A 120 21.78 8.04 4.11
C PHE A 120 20.47 7.65 4.82
N LEU A 121 19.92 6.46 4.50
CA LEU A 121 18.69 5.98 5.15
C LEU A 121 18.93 5.60 6.61
N LEU A 122 20.11 5.10 6.97
CA LEU A 122 20.49 4.83 8.35
C LEU A 122 20.62 6.12 9.14
N GLU A 123 21.29 7.13 8.58
CA GLU A 123 21.45 8.46 9.20
C GLU A 123 20.11 9.17 9.41
N THR A 124 19.19 9.04 8.45
CA THR A 124 17.83 9.62 8.53
C THR A 124 16.84 8.76 9.31
N GLY A 125 17.23 7.57 9.76
CA GLY A 125 16.43 6.71 10.65
C GLY A 125 15.34 5.89 9.94
N PHE A 126 15.47 5.63 8.64
CA PHE A 126 14.50 4.81 7.88
C PHE A 126 14.89 3.34 7.77
N ILE A 127 16.10 2.96 8.21
CA ILE A 127 16.51 1.58 8.37
C ILE A 127 17.20 1.37 9.72
N ASP A 128 17.16 0.13 10.22
CA ASP A 128 17.69 -0.24 11.54
C ASP A 128 19.17 -0.61 11.50
N ALA A 129 19.65 -1.18 10.39
CA ALA A 129 21.05 -1.58 10.24
C ALA A 129 21.48 -1.73 8.79
N ILE A 130 22.79 -1.58 8.58
CA ILE A 130 23.46 -1.93 7.33
C ILE A 130 24.25 -3.23 7.56
N VAL A 131 23.95 -4.28 6.79
CA VAL A 131 24.49 -5.62 6.98
C VAL A 131 25.08 -6.11 5.67
N ALA A 132 26.39 -6.35 5.66
CA ALA A 132 27.06 -6.92 4.47
C ALA A 132 26.53 -8.34 4.18
N ARG A 133 26.42 -8.69 2.89
CA ARG A 133 25.84 -9.95 2.41
C ARG A 133 26.38 -11.21 3.13
N PRO A 134 27.68 -11.37 3.38
CA PRO A 134 28.20 -12.53 4.12
C PRO A 134 27.70 -12.60 5.57
N SER A 135 27.32 -11.47 6.15
CA SER A 135 26.83 -11.35 7.53
C SER A 135 25.31 -11.39 7.65
N LEU A 136 24.57 -11.42 6.54
CA LEU A 136 23.08 -11.41 6.56
C LEU A 136 22.52 -12.63 7.27
N ARG A 137 23.00 -13.83 6.94
CA ARG A 137 22.47 -15.07 7.54
C ARG A 137 22.62 -15.09 9.07
N PRO A 138 23.81 -14.89 9.66
CA PRO A 138 23.95 -14.87 11.12
C PRO A 138 23.16 -13.72 11.77
N TRP A 139 23.06 -12.57 11.12
CA TRP A 139 22.27 -11.45 11.62
C TRP A 139 20.77 -11.80 11.64
N LEU A 140 20.23 -12.37 10.56
CA LEU A 140 18.83 -12.79 10.46
C LEU A 140 18.49 -13.88 11.48
N ILE A 141 19.35 -14.90 11.66
CA ILE A 141 19.16 -15.93 12.67
C ILE A 141 19.03 -15.30 14.05
N ARG A 142 19.93 -14.37 14.38
CA ARG A 142 19.87 -13.66 15.68
C ARG A 142 18.59 -12.83 15.83
N ALA A 143 18.22 -12.04 14.81
CA ALA A 143 17.00 -11.22 14.85
C ALA A 143 15.75 -12.08 15.00
N LEU A 144 15.62 -13.13 14.21
CA LEU A 144 14.48 -14.04 14.25
C LEU A 144 14.40 -14.77 15.61
N SER A 145 15.52 -15.19 16.19
CA SER A 145 15.52 -15.81 17.52
C SER A 145 15.04 -14.90 18.64
N LEU A 146 15.19 -13.56 18.46
CA LEU A 146 14.71 -12.57 19.42
C LEU A 146 13.25 -12.17 19.18
N LEU A 147 12.77 -12.26 17.94
CA LEU A 147 11.42 -11.90 17.55
C LEU A 147 10.41 -13.04 17.69
N GLN A 148 10.89 -14.29 17.71
CA GLN A 148 10.01 -15.43 17.95
C GLN A 148 9.57 -15.49 19.42
N PRO A 149 8.32 -15.91 19.72
CA PRO A 149 7.92 -16.23 21.07
C PRO A 149 8.89 -17.27 21.65
N LEU A 150 9.38 -17.03 22.85
CA LEU A 150 10.16 -18.05 23.55
C LEU A 150 9.34 -19.36 23.58
N PRO A 151 9.96 -20.52 23.29
CA PRO A 151 9.29 -21.79 23.50
C PRO A 151 8.81 -21.83 24.96
N ALA A 152 7.61 -22.39 25.18
CA ALA A 152 7.10 -22.53 26.53
C ALA A 152 8.23 -23.09 27.40
N PRO A 153 8.50 -22.51 28.59
CA PRO A 153 9.62 -22.93 29.40
C PRO A 153 9.50 -24.45 29.62
N ALA A 154 10.58 -25.17 29.32
CA ALA A 154 10.65 -26.60 29.58
C ALA A 154 10.23 -26.82 31.03
N VAL A 155 9.40 -27.84 31.27
CA VAL A 155 8.91 -28.17 32.61
C VAL A 155 10.09 -28.11 33.57
N PRO A 156 10.05 -27.25 34.58
CA PRO A 156 11.20 -27.06 35.47
C PRO A 156 11.72 -28.39 36.00
N LEU A 157 13.05 -28.54 36.05
CA LEU A 157 13.71 -29.82 36.47
C LEU A 157 13.18 -30.38 37.80
N TYR A 158 12.69 -29.53 38.73
CA TYR A 158 12.11 -29.95 40.00
C TYR A 158 10.79 -30.74 39.87
N GLN A 159 10.07 -30.61 38.72
CA GLN A 159 8.90 -31.45 38.45
C GLN A 159 9.27 -32.87 37.97
N GLN A 160 10.52 -33.09 37.60
CA GLN A 160 11.02 -34.43 37.23
C GLN A 160 11.59 -35.19 38.42
N ILE A 161 11.74 -34.53 39.58
CA ILE A 161 12.24 -35.16 40.81
C ILE A 161 11.04 -35.70 41.58
N ASN A 162 10.85 -37.01 41.53
CA ASN A 162 9.83 -37.70 42.31
C ASN A 162 10.30 -37.81 43.76
N ILE A 163 10.01 -36.81 44.59
CA ILE A 163 10.31 -36.82 46.01
C ILE A 163 9.15 -37.51 46.75
N PRO A 164 9.34 -38.67 47.37
CA PRO A 164 8.28 -39.32 48.10
C PRO A 164 7.76 -38.41 49.24
N GLY A 165 6.48 -38.05 49.21
CA GLY A 165 5.83 -37.21 50.25
C GLY A 165 5.47 -35.78 49.81
N VAL A 166 5.84 -35.30 48.60
CA VAL A 166 5.57 -33.94 48.13
C VAL A 166 4.44 -33.88 47.06
N GLY A 167 3.70 -34.95 46.88
CA GLY A 167 2.64 -35.09 45.88
C GLY A 167 1.50 -34.07 45.94
N LEU A 168 1.27 -33.45 47.11
CA LEU A 168 0.18 -32.46 47.28
C LEU A 168 0.54 -31.05 46.76
N ILE A 169 1.83 -30.71 46.66
CA ILE A 169 2.26 -29.38 46.17
C ILE A 169 2.36 -29.37 44.64
N GLY A 170 2.70 -30.51 44.03
CA GLY A 170 2.78 -30.65 42.56
C GLY A 170 1.42 -30.51 41.85
N GLY A 171 0.34 -30.96 42.50
CA GLY A 171 -1.00 -30.90 41.91
C GLY A 171 -1.55 -29.47 41.76
N VAL A 172 -1.21 -28.57 42.68
CA VAL A 172 -1.65 -27.17 42.61
C VAL A 172 -0.86 -26.38 41.56
N VAL A 173 0.43 -26.67 41.44
CA VAL A 173 1.29 -26.00 40.44
C VAL A 173 0.99 -26.50 39.01
N THR A 174 0.72 -27.78 38.82
CA THR A 174 0.27 -28.33 37.53
C THR A 174 -1.11 -27.83 37.14
N GLY A 175 -2.03 -27.64 38.09
CA GLY A 175 -3.35 -27.04 37.81
C GLY A 175 -3.28 -25.59 37.34
N VAL A 176 -2.39 -24.79 37.95
CA VAL A 176 -2.18 -23.37 37.54
C VAL A 176 -1.46 -23.30 36.20
N ALA A 177 -0.46 -24.14 35.95
CA ALA A 177 0.26 -24.17 34.66
C ALA A 177 -0.64 -24.67 33.50
N GLN A 178 -1.47 -25.70 33.75
CA GLN A 178 -2.45 -26.17 32.79
C GLN A 178 -3.58 -25.16 32.58
N GLY A 179 -4.05 -24.48 33.63
CA GLY A 179 -5.05 -23.42 33.54
C GLY A 179 -4.53 -22.19 32.76
N ALA A 180 -3.28 -21.79 33.00
CA ALA A 180 -2.65 -20.69 32.25
C ALA A 180 -2.37 -21.05 30.79
N GLY A 181 -1.89 -22.27 30.51
CA GLY A 181 -1.69 -22.77 29.15
C GLY A 181 -3.01 -22.89 28.37
N THR A 182 -4.07 -23.35 29.00
CA THR A 182 -5.40 -23.48 28.41
C THR A 182 -6.06 -22.11 28.21
N MET A 183 -5.85 -21.17 29.15
CA MET A 183 -6.35 -19.78 28.98
C MET A 183 -5.60 -19.02 27.88
N ILE A 184 -4.28 -19.16 27.78
CA ILE A 184 -3.50 -18.55 26.70
C ILE A 184 -3.87 -19.16 25.33
N GLY A 185 -4.02 -20.49 25.27
CA GLY A 185 -4.48 -21.19 24.07
C GLY A 185 -5.91 -20.82 23.69
N SER A 186 -6.81 -20.63 24.65
CA SER A 186 -8.21 -20.26 24.40
C SER A 186 -8.38 -18.79 24.00
N VAL A 187 -7.46 -17.91 24.37
CA VAL A 187 -7.48 -16.49 23.96
C VAL A 187 -6.80 -16.28 22.60
N LEU A 188 -5.77 -17.06 22.26
CA LEU A 188 -5.06 -16.94 20.99
C LEU A 188 -5.74 -17.72 19.84
N ALA A 189 -6.37 -18.86 20.13
CA ALA A 189 -7.07 -19.65 19.13
C ALA A 189 -8.23 -18.91 18.45
N PRO A 190 -9.07 -18.09 19.14
CA PRO A 190 -10.10 -17.29 18.48
C PRO A 190 -9.54 -16.19 17.56
N VAL A 191 -8.39 -15.60 17.91
CA VAL A 191 -7.78 -14.53 17.11
C VAL A 191 -7.16 -15.09 15.83
N ALA A 192 -6.41 -16.18 15.91
CA ALA A 192 -5.87 -16.88 14.74
C ALA A 192 -7.01 -17.43 13.85
N SER A 193 -8.06 -18.02 14.46
CA SER A 193 -9.23 -18.51 13.73
C SER A 193 -10.10 -17.39 13.16
N ALA A 194 -10.08 -16.19 13.72
CA ALA A 194 -10.75 -15.03 13.16
C ALA A 194 -10.00 -14.48 11.94
N ALA A 195 -8.68 -14.35 12.00
CA ALA A 195 -7.85 -13.94 10.86
C ALA A 195 -7.97 -14.95 9.71
N THR A 196 -7.92 -16.25 9.98
CA THR A 196 -8.10 -17.31 8.98
C THR A 196 -9.53 -17.32 8.42
N ARG A 197 -10.55 -17.03 9.24
CA ARG A 197 -11.95 -16.91 8.76
C ARG A 197 -12.17 -15.69 7.90
N VAL A 198 -11.53 -14.55 8.20
CA VAL A 198 -11.57 -13.34 7.38
C VAL A 198 -10.88 -13.61 6.04
N ALA A 199 -9.71 -14.23 6.04
CA ALA A 199 -8.98 -14.61 4.83
C ALA A 199 -9.80 -15.60 3.96
N ASN A 200 -10.36 -16.67 4.56
CA ASN A 200 -11.17 -17.64 3.83
C ASN A 200 -12.49 -17.05 3.29
N ARG A 201 -13.09 -16.09 4.01
CA ARG A 201 -14.30 -15.41 3.55
C ARG A 201 -13.99 -14.39 2.46
N ALA A 202 -12.83 -13.72 2.54
CA ALA A 202 -12.32 -12.86 1.48
C ALA A 202 -12.01 -13.70 0.21
N ASP A 203 -11.42 -14.89 0.35
CA ASP A 203 -11.18 -15.79 -0.77
C ASP A 203 -12.50 -16.27 -1.41
N GLN A 204 -13.57 -16.54 -0.65
CA GLN A 204 -14.90 -16.84 -1.19
C GLN A 204 -15.52 -15.64 -1.92
N ILE A 205 -15.35 -14.43 -1.41
CA ILE A 205 -15.80 -13.21 -2.07
C ILE A 205 -14.97 -12.98 -3.35
N LEU A 206 -13.67 -13.26 -3.31
CA LEU A 206 -12.77 -13.21 -4.46
C LEU A 206 -13.16 -14.24 -5.53
N GLU A 207 -13.52 -15.47 -5.16
CA GLU A 207 -14.04 -16.46 -6.10
C GLU A 207 -15.35 -15.99 -6.75
N ASN A 208 -16.26 -15.41 -6.00
CA ASN A 208 -17.52 -14.85 -6.52
C ASN A 208 -17.31 -13.55 -7.33
N GLN A 209 -16.21 -12.82 -7.10
CA GLN A 209 -15.84 -11.63 -7.88
C GLN A 209 -14.93 -11.97 -9.08
N ARG A 210 -14.33 -13.17 -9.11
CA ARG A 210 -13.45 -13.65 -10.16
C ARG A 210 -14.11 -13.59 -11.54
N ASP A 211 -15.40 -13.91 -11.62
CA ASP A 211 -16.18 -13.78 -12.85
C ASP A 211 -16.41 -12.33 -13.32
N ARG A 212 -16.21 -11.35 -12.43
CA ARG A 212 -16.32 -9.92 -12.74
C ARG A 212 -14.99 -9.27 -13.10
N HIS A 213 -13.85 -9.91 -12.75
CA HIS A 213 -12.49 -9.40 -12.93
C HIS A 213 -11.62 -10.25 -13.87
N LEU A 214 -12.18 -11.25 -14.55
CA LEU A 214 -11.62 -11.73 -15.81
C LEU A 214 -11.45 -10.50 -16.67
N ALA A 215 -10.22 -10.19 -17.08
CA ALA A 215 -9.85 -8.94 -17.75
C ALA A 215 -11.00 -8.47 -18.62
N PRO A 216 -11.68 -7.38 -18.27
CA PRO A 216 -12.79 -6.92 -19.09
C PRO A 216 -12.25 -6.82 -20.50
N GLU A 217 -13.02 -7.21 -21.51
CA GLU A 217 -12.65 -6.90 -22.89
C GLU A 217 -12.48 -5.40 -22.95
N LEU A 218 -11.24 -4.96 -22.71
CA LEU A 218 -10.87 -3.57 -22.80
C LEU A 218 -11.17 -3.17 -24.24
N GLY A 219 -12.15 -2.32 -24.43
CA GLY A 219 -12.49 -1.76 -25.72
C GLY A 219 -11.24 -1.21 -26.44
N PRO A 220 -11.34 -0.82 -27.70
CA PRO A 220 -10.22 -0.25 -28.42
C PRO A 220 -9.61 0.92 -27.63
N HIS A 221 -8.30 1.16 -27.78
CA HIS A 221 -7.68 2.35 -27.22
C HIS A 221 -8.34 3.61 -27.82
N LEU A 222 -8.51 4.64 -27.00
CA LEU A 222 -8.87 5.97 -27.49
C LEU A 222 -7.81 6.48 -28.49
N GLU A 223 -8.19 7.44 -29.34
CA GLU A 223 -7.21 8.14 -30.16
C GLU A 223 -6.27 8.99 -29.28
N GLU A 224 -5.04 9.22 -29.74
CA GLU A 224 -4.03 9.96 -28.95
C GLU A 224 -4.49 11.36 -28.56
N GLU A 225 -5.12 12.08 -29.48
CA GLU A 225 -5.62 13.44 -29.22
C GLU A 225 -6.80 13.43 -28.25
N GLU A 226 -7.65 12.43 -28.30
CA GLU A 226 -8.76 12.26 -27.37
C GLU A 226 -8.24 12.00 -25.95
N ALA A 227 -7.36 11.01 -25.77
CA ALA A 227 -6.74 10.73 -24.47
C ALA A 227 -5.99 11.96 -23.93
N TRP A 228 -5.28 12.67 -24.78
CA TRP A 228 -4.55 13.88 -24.42
C TRP A 228 -5.47 15.06 -24.07
N SER A 229 -6.64 15.15 -24.68
CA SER A 229 -7.64 16.17 -24.36
C SER A 229 -8.11 16.06 -22.90
N HIS A 230 -8.32 14.84 -22.38
CA HIS A 230 -8.64 14.61 -20.97
C HIS A 230 -7.51 15.11 -20.04
N VAL A 231 -6.25 14.85 -20.40
CA VAL A 231 -5.09 15.35 -19.61
C VAL A 231 -5.08 16.88 -19.55
N ARG A 232 -5.31 17.55 -20.70
CA ARG A 232 -5.39 19.02 -20.73
C ARG A 232 -6.53 19.55 -19.88
N ARG A 233 -7.71 18.92 -19.94
CA ARG A 233 -8.87 19.32 -19.13
C ARG A 233 -8.67 19.03 -17.64
N ALA A 234 -8.00 17.94 -17.27
CA ALA A 234 -7.62 17.67 -15.89
C ALA A 234 -6.71 18.76 -15.29
N ARG A 235 -5.93 19.42 -16.15
CA ARG A 235 -4.98 20.49 -15.78
C ARG A 235 -5.50 21.90 -16.02
N ASP A 236 -6.76 22.04 -16.37
CA ASP A 236 -7.36 23.35 -16.64
C ASP A 236 -7.15 24.27 -15.41
N PRO A 237 -6.59 25.48 -15.59
CA PRO A 237 -6.41 26.44 -14.51
C PRO A 237 -7.70 26.81 -13.77
N GLU A 238 -8.85 26.77 -14.46
CA GLU A 238 -10.16 27.07 -13.89
C GLU A 238 -10.77 25.86 -13.15
N ARG A 239 -10.15 24.68 -13.19
CA ARG A 239 -10.63 23.50 -12.46
C ARG A 239 -10.76 23.79 -10.97
N PRO A 240 -11.93 23.52 -10.35
CA PRO A 240 -12.14 23.73 -8.93
C PRO A 240 -11.25 22.82 -8.09
N ARG A 241 -10.82 23.31 -6.96
CA ARG A 241 -9.94 22.63 -6.00
C ARG A 241 -10.68 22.26 -4.74
N THR A 242 -10.09 21.46 -3.88
CA THR A 242 -10.73 20.95 -2.65
C THR A 242 -11.41 22.05 -1.82
N ALA A 243 -10.73 23.16 -1.55
CA ALA A 243 -11.30 24.25 -0.75
C ALA A 243 -12.50 24.91 -1.46
N GLU A 244 -12.44 25.07 -2.79
CA GLU A 244 -13.50 25.66 -3.59
C GLU A 244 -14.73 24.77 -3.70
N PHE A 245 -14.56 23.44 -3.74
CA PHE A 245 -15.68 22.50 -3.63
C PHE A 245 -16.38 22.61 -2.28
N LEU A 246 -15.65 22.75 -1.18
CA LEU A 246 -16.22 22.95 0.15
C LEU A 246 -16.98 24.27 0.25
N GLU A 247 -16.42 25.35 -0.29
CA GLU A 247 -17.05 26.66 -0.36
C GLU A 247 -18.34 26.62 -1.19
N ALA A 248 -18.29 26.01 -2.39
CA ALA A 248 -19.45 25.86 -3.27
C ALA A 248 -20.60 25.04 -2.65
N LEU A 249 -20.28 24.12 -1.75
CA LEU A 249 -21.26 23.35 -0.97
C LEU A 249 -21.76 24.09 0.28
N ASN A 250 -21.28 25.31 0.56
CA ASN A 250 -21.51 26.00 1.83
C ASN A 250 -21.21 25.12 3.04
N ALA A 251 -20.12 24.35 2.97
CA ALA A 251 -19.74 23.43 4.02
C ALA A 251 -19.34 24.20 5.29
N ASP A 252 -19.89 23.80 6.43
CA ASP A 252 -19.37 24.22 7.74
C ASP A 252 -18.08 23.41 7.98
N PHE A 253 -16.92 24.04 7.72
CA PHE A 253 -15.63 23.35 7.66
C PHE A 253 -14.62 23.92 8.66
N VAL A 254 -14.03 23.02 9.44
CA VAL A 254 -12.92 23.31 10.36
C VAL A 254 -11.65 22.62 9.88
N GLU A 255 -10.70 23.39 9.37
CA GLU A 255 -9.41 22.89 8.89
C GLU A 255 -8.54 22.40 10.04
N LEU A 256 -7.93 21.22 9.82
CA LEU A 256 -6.91 20.62 10.69
C LEU A 256 -5.54 20.81 10.07
N ARG A 257 -4.68 21.62 10.68
CA ARG A 257 -3.35 21.90 10.17
C ARG A 257 -2.28 21.10 10.87
N GLY A 258 -1.21 20.79 10.12
CA GLY A 258 0.01 20.17 10.61
C GLY A 258 -0.09 18.69 10.94
N ASP A 259 1.05 18.02 10.86
CA ASP A 259 1.22 16.59 11.12
C ASP A 259 1.49 16.26 12.61
N ARG A 260 1.64 17.25 13.47
CA ARG A 260 2.02 17.15 14.90
C ARG A 260 3.45 16.61 15.13
N ARG A 261 4.30 16.61 14.11
CA ARG A 261 5.68 16.09 14.19
C ARG A 261 6.70 17.12 13.65
N ALA A 262 6.58 17.48 12.37
CA ALA A 262 7.56 18.32 11.68
C ALA A 262 6.96 19.64 11.17
N GLY A 263 5.73 19.64 10.65
CA GLY A 263 5.19 20.86 10.07
C GLY A 263 3.78 20.73 9.49
N ASP A 264 3.42 21.71 8.70
CA ASP A 264 2.20 21.70 7.88
C ASP A 264 2.57 21.66 6.40
N ASP A 265 1.72 21.07 5.60
CA ASP A 265 1.86 21.02 4.15
C ASP A 265 0.59 21.59 3.48
N GLY A 266 0.76 22.67 2.75
CA GLY A 266 -0.33 23.34 2.04
C GLY A 266 -0.87 22.59 0.84
N ALA A 267 -0.19 21.53 0.38
CA ALA A 267 -0.66 20.66 -0.70
C ALA A 267 -1.79 19.71 -0.25
N ILE A 268 -2.01 19.53 1.05
CA ILE A 268 -3.14 18.80 1.62
C ILE A 268 -4.02 19.75 2.44
N VAL A 269 -5.32 19.75 2.16
CA VAL A 269 -6.38 20.31 3.01
C VAL A 269 -7.04 19.14 3.72
N ALA A 270 -7.12 19.21 5.04
CA ALA A 270 -7.77 18.18 5.85
C ALA A 270 -8.62 18.85 6.94
N GLY A 271 -9.77 18.27 7.28
CA GLY A 271 -10.61 18.85 8.31
C GLY A 271 -11.91 18.10 8.54
N ILE A 272 -12.72 18.64 9.44
CA ILE A 272 -14.07 18.16 9.72
C ILE A 272 -15.04 19.08 9.01
N ALA A 273 -15.99 18.49 8.26
CA ALA A 273 -17.02 19.23 7.56
C ALA A 273 -18.43 18.77 7.99
N ARG A 274 -19.37 19.68 7.87
CA ARG A 274 -20.80 19.37 7.86
C ARG A 274 -21.41 19.87 6.56
N ILE A 275 -21.94 18.95 5.77
CA ILE A 275 -22.57 19.22 4.47
C ILE A 275 -23.97 18.59 4.50
N ASP A 276 -25.00 19.38 4.24
CA ASP A 276 -26.42 18.96 4.30
C ASP A 276 -26.76 18.18 5.58
N GLY A 277 -26.21 18.61 6.72
CA GLY A 277 -26.41 17.97 8.02
C GLY A 277 -25.54 16.76 8.33
N ARG A 278 -24.91 16.11 7.34
CA ARG A 278 -23.97 14.99 7.55
C ARG A 278 -22.60 15.50 7.97
N ARG A 279 -22.08 14.95 9.06
CA ARG A 279 -20.70 15.21 9.52
C ARG A 279 -19.75 14.22 8.89
N ILE A 280 -18.66 14.71 8.31
CA ILE A 280 -17.63 13.92 7.64
C ILE A 280 -16.23 14.46 7.96
N VAL A 281 -15.22 13.67 7.71
CA VAL A 281 -13.85 14.15 7.57
C VAL A 281 -13.55 14.30 6.08
N VAL A 282 -12.98 15.44 5.69
CA VAL A 282 -12.53 15.70 4.32
C VAL A 282 -11.01 15.76 4.31
N VAL A 283 -10.40 15.09 3.34
CA VAL A 283 -8.97 15.17 3.03
C VAL A 283 -8.83 15.35 1.53
N GLY A 284 -8.15 16.39 1.08
CA GLY A 284 -7.99 16.59 -0.35
C GLY A 284 -6.67 17.27 -0.70
N THR A 285 -6.19 17.01 -1.90
CA THR A 285 -5.06 17.74 -2.45
C THR A 285 -5.48 19.14 -2.88
N GLN A 286 -4.54 20.07 -2.82
CA GLN A 286 -4.81 21.48 -3.08
C GLN A 286 -3.70 22.11 -3.90
N LYS A 287 -4.02 22.55 -5.12
CA LYS A 287 -3.17 23.39 -5.96
C LYS A 287 -3.42 24.89 -5.67
N GLY A 288 -2.50 25.75 -6.07
CA GLY A 288 -2.69 27.20 -6.04
C GLY A 288 -3.43 27.71 -7.28
N ARG A 289 -3.88 29.00 -7.25
CA ARG A 289 -4.48 29.70 -8.39
C ARG A 289 -3.45 30.51 -9.18
N ASP A 290 -2.42 30.97 -8.53
CA ASP A 290 -1.33 31.77 -9.08
C ASP A 290 0.02 31.13 -8.76
N THR A 291 1.10 31.68 -9.31
CA THR A 291 2.45 31.14 -9.14
C THR A 291 2.88 31.10 -7.67
N GLU A 292 2.57 32.15 -6.89
CA GLU A 292 2.97 32.24 -5.49
C GLU A 292 2.24 31.19 -4.63
N SER A 293 0.94 31.07 -4.81
CA SER A 293 0.14 30.05 -4.09
C SER A 293 0.48 28.63 -4.55
N ASN A 294 0.84 28.40 -5.80
CA ASN A 294 1.34 27.12 -6.28
C ASN A 294 2.68 26.74 -5.62
N ILE A 295 3.61 27.69 -5.51
CA ILE A 295 4.89 27.46 -4.80
C ILE A 295 4.62 27.10 -3.33
N ARG A 296 3.76 27.86 -2.62
CA ARG A 296 3.39 27.56 -1.22
C ARG A 296 2.71 26.20 -1.04
N ARG A 297 2.08 25.68 -2.08
CA ARG A 297 1.35 24.39 -2.09
C ARG A 297 2.12 23.27 -2.83
N GLY A 298 3.42 23.47 -3.09
CA GLY A 298 4.24 22.48 -3.81
C GLY A 298 3.63 22.03 -5.14
N PHE A 299 2.91 22.92 -5.83
CA PHE A 299 2.16 22.60 -7.07
C PHE A 299 1.14 21.46 -6.89
N GLY A 300 0.60 21.29 -5.69
CA GLY A 300 -0.30 20.20 -5.34
C GLY A 300 0.40 18.87 -5.12
N MET A 301 1.72 18.85 -5.00
CA MET A 301 2.53 17.67 -4.71
C MET A 301 2.82 17.60 -3.20
N PRO A 302 2.17 16.68 -2.44
CA PRO A 302 2.38 16.63 -1.01
C PRO A 302 3.78 16.15 -0.62
N HIS A 303 4.33 16.80 0.41
CA HIS A 303 5.46 16.33 1.20
C HIS A 303 5.04 15.25 2.21
N PRO A 304 5.96 14.59 2.90
CA PRO A 304 5.65 13.60 3.94
C PRO A 304 4.69 14.12 5.01
N GLU A 305 4.81 15.40 5.39
CA GLU A 305 3.96 16.07 6.37
C GLU A 305 2.49 16.12 5.92
N GLY A 306 2.24 16.26 4.62
CA GLY A 306 0.88 16.25 4.05
C GLY A 306 0.20 14.90 4.26
N TYR A 307 0.88 13.81 3.97
CA TYR A 307 0.35 12.45 4.18
C TYR A 307 0.17 12.13 5.67
N ARG A 308 1.11 12.57 6.54
CA ARG A 308 0.97 12.42 7.99
C ARG A 308 -0.19 13.24 8.55
N LYS A 309 -0.44 14.44 8.01
CA LYS A 309 -1.64 15.23 8.31
C LYS A 309 -2.91 14.50 7.88
N ALA A 310 -2.93 13.89 6.69
CA ALA A 310 -4.04 13.07 6.22
C ALA A 310 -4.31 11.89 7.17
N MET A 311 -3.27 11.12 7.54
CA MET A 311 -3.39 10.01 8.50
C MET A 311 -3.97 10.45 9.84
N ARG A 312 -3.55 11.60 10.36
CA ARG A 312 -4.12 12.17 11.59
C ARG A 312 -5.61 12.48 11.46
N ALA A 313 -6.06 12.96 10.29
CA ALA A 313 -7.47 13.19 10.02
C ALA A 313 -8.24 11.85 9.90
N PHE A 314 -7.65 10.82 9.29
CA PHE A 314 -8.22 9.48 9.23
C PHE A 314 -8.39 8.86 10.63
N GLU A 315 -7.38 8.99 11.50
CA GLU A 315 -7.45 8.52 12.89
C GLU A 315 -8.57 9.22 13.67
N LEU A 316 -8.76 10.52 13.43
CA LEU A 316 -9.87 11.26 14.02
C LEU A 316 -11.23 10.76 13.51
N ALA A 317 -11.35 10.52 12.20
CA ALA A 317 -12.56 9.99 11.57
C ALA A 317 -12.95 8.64 12.19
N GLU A 318 -12.01 7.71 12.30
CA GLU A 318 -12.26 6.40 12.92
C GLU A 318 -12.73 6.52 14.36
N ARG A 319 -12.02 7.32 15.18
CA ARG A 319 -12.34 7.48 16.60
C ARG A 319 -13.72 8.12 16.84
N LEU A 320 -14.16 8.99 15.93
CA LEU A 320 -15.44 9.69 16.03
C LEU A 320 -16.54 9.06 15.16
N HIS A 321 -16.23 7.93 14.52
CA HIS A 321 -17.16 7.24 13.60
C HIS A 321 -17.73 8.16 12.50
N LEU A 322 -16.85 8.97 11.91
CA LEU A 322 -17.18 9.86 10.81
C LEU A 322 -16.73 9.24 9.48
N PRO A 323 -17.57 9.24 8.44
CA PRO A 323 -17.12 8.82 7.12
C PRO A 323 -16.10 9.80 6.55
N VAL A 324 -15.26 9.31 5.63
CA VAL A 324 -14.16 10.07 5.03
C VAL A 324 -14.43 10.30 3.55
N LEU A 325 -14.40 11.56 3.13
CA LEU A 325 -14.36 11.96 1.73
C LEU A 325 -12.93 12.38 1.37
N THR A 326 -12.35 11.75 0.33
CA THR A 326 -11.07 12.21 -0.20
C THR A 326 -11.23 12.78 -1.61
N LEU A 327 -10.59 13.93 -1.88
CA LEU A 327 -10.60 14.63 -3.16
C LEU A 327 -9.17 14.70 -3.71
N VAL A 328 -8.96 14.12 -4.90
CA VAL A 328 -7.61 13.88 -5.44
C VAL A 328 -7.39 14.69 -6.71
N ASP A 329 -6.47 15.66 -6.64
CA ASP A 329 -5.93 16.40 -7.79
C ASP A 329 -4.46 16.73 -7.54
N THR A 330 -3.59 15.77 -7.85
CA THR A 330 -2.14 15.89 -7.68
C THR A 330 -1.39 15.23 -8.83
N PRO A 331 -0.32 15.85 -9.37
CA PRO A 331 0.57 15.18 -10.32
C PRO A 331 1.40 14.05 -9.69
N GLY A 332 1.44 13.96 -8.35
CA GLY A 332 2.18 12.97 -7.59
C GLY A 332 2.66 13.49 -6.24
N ALA A 333 3.44 12.70 -5.51
CA ALA A 333 4.11 13.17 -4.31
C ALA A 333 5.30 14.07 -4.67
N HIS A 334 5.68 14.96 -3.75
CA HIS A 334 6.80 15.88 -3.97
C HIS A 334 8.13 15.13 -4.13
N PRO A 335 8.83 15.27 -5.28
CA PRO A 335 10.00 14.44 -5.61
C PRO A 335 11.32 15.03 -5.10
N GLY A 336 11.31 16.11 -4.32
CA GLY A 336 12.51 16.81 -3.87
C GLY A 336 13.35 16.04 -2.85
N PRO A 337 14.67 16.34 -2.75
CA PRO A 337 15.56 15.71 -1.78
C PRO A 337 15.10 15.82 -0.34
N GLU A 338 14.49 16.93 0.02
CA GLU A 338 13.92 17.17 1.34
C GLU A 338 12.75 16.24 1.67
N SER A 339 11.99 15.80 0.66
CA SER A 339 10.92 14.81 0.83
C SER A 339 11.47 13.41 1.05
N GLU A 340 12.50 13.03 0.30
CA GLU A 340 13.22 11.77 0.52
C GLU A 340 13.84 11.73 1.93
N GLN A 341 14.53 12.82 2.33
CA GLN A 341 15.15 12.95 3.65
C GLN A 341 14.14 12.85 4.80
N ARG A 342 12.90 13.30 4.60
CA ARG A 342 11.82 13.24 5.58
C ARG A 342 10.92 12.02 5.42
N GLY A 343 11.27 11.08 4.51
CA GLY A 343 10.63 9.77 4.38
C GLY A 343 9.34 9.77 3.57
N ILE A 344 9.37 10.29 2.35
CA ILE A 344 8.20 10.31 1.47
C ILE A 344 7.67 8.90 1.18
N ALA A 345 8.56 7.92 0.97
CA ALA A 345 8.18 6.54 0.71
C ALA A 345 7.43 5.92 1.89
N GLU A 346 7.96 6.09 3.11
CA GLU A 346 7.34 5.62 4.34
C GLU A 346 5.98 6.28 4.55
N ALA A 347 5.89 7.61 4.38
CA ALA A 347 4.64 8.33 4.58
C ALA A 347 3.53 7.88 3.61
N ILE A 348 3.86 7.59 2.35
CA ILE A 348 2.93 7.03 1.36
C ILE A 348 2.50 5.60 1.78
N ALA A 349 3.46 4.72 2.10
CA ALA A 349 3.19 3.35 2.51
C ALA A 349 2.31 3.30 3.76
N ALA A 350 2.63 4.09 4.79
CA ALA A 350 1.86 4.19 6.02
C ALA A 350 0.45 4.75 5.77
N SER A 351 0.29 5.74 4.88
CA SER A 351 -1.02 6.29 4.54
C SER A 351 -1.91 5.27 3.84
N ILE A 352 -1.39 4.52 2.86
CA ILE A 352 -2.11 3.42 2.20
C ILE A 352 -2.51 2.36 3.23
N SER A 353 -1.57 1.95 4.09
CA SER A 353 -1.83 0.99 5.17
C SER A 353 -2.95 1.50 6.09
N ARG A 354 -2.87 2.76 6.50
CA ARG A 354 -3.89 3.36 7.36
C ARG A 354 -5.28 3.40 6.74
N MET A 355 -5.38 3.79 5.47
CA MET A 355 -6.66 3.80 4.75
C MET A 355 -7.26 2.40 4.63
N THR A 356 -6.45 1.40 4.30
CA THR A 356 -6.94 0.04 4.11
C THR A 356 -7.41 -0.64 5.41
N GLU A 357 -6.93 -0.19 6.58
CA GLU A 357 -7.35 -0.66 7.91
C GLU A 357 -8.46 0.19 8.56
N LEU A 358 -8.76 1.36 8.01
CA LEU A 358 -9.62 2.36 8.64
C LEU A 358 -11.04 1.85 8.89
N ARG A 359 -11.49 1.87 10.13
CA ARG A 359 -12.78 1.32 10.55
C ARG A 359 -13.92 2.33 10.39
N THR A 360 -13.99 2.95 9.23
CA THR A 360 -15.08 3.87 8.83
C THR A 360 -15.16 3.91 7.30
N PRO A 361 -16.31 4.23 6.70
CA PRO A 361 -16.46 4.36 5.25
C PRO A 361 -15.53 5.41 4.64
N ILE A 362 -14.94 5.10 3.49
CA ILE A 362 -14.08 5.99 2.72
C ILE A 362 -14.59 6.08 1.29
N VAL A 363 -14.94 7.28 0.85
CA VAL A 363 -15.27 7.59 -0.54
C VAL A 363 -14.19 8.51 -1.11
N THR A 364 -13.65 8.14 -2.25
CA THR A 364 -12.63 8.89 -2.97
C THR A 364 -13.21 9.44 -4.27
N VAL A 365 -12.88 10.69 -4.61
CA VAL A 365 -13.16 11.26 -5.92
C VAL A 365 -11.86 11.82 -6.51
N VAL A 366 -11.45 11.30 -7.66
CA VAL A 366 -10.35 11.87 -8.45
C VAL A 366 -10.92 13.06 -9.22
N THR A 367 -10.54 14.27 -8.80
CA THR A 367 -11.11 15.52 -9.31
C THR A 367 -10.29 16.19 -10.40
N GLY A 368 -9.10 15.67 -10.68
CA GLY A 368 -8.19 16.19 -11.69
C GLY A 368 -7.09 15.17 -12.00
N GLU A 369 -5.86 15.48 -11.66
CA GLU A 369 -4.73 14.56 -11.83
C GLU A 369 -4.67 13.56 -10.68
N GLY A 370 -4.73 12.26 -10.98
CA GLY A 370 -4.48 11.15 -10.05
C GLY A 370 -3.08 10.58 -10.26
N GLY A 371 -2.03 11.30 -9.81
CA GLY A 371 -0.64 10.97 -10.08
C GLY A 371 -0.05 9.93 -9.12
N SER A 372 0.15 8.71 -9.61
CA SER A 372 1.00 7.67 -9.01
C SER A 372 0.70 7.37 -7.52
N GLY A 373 1.71 6.90 -6.78
CA GLY A 373 1.63 6.62 -5.34
C GLY A 373 1.24 7.84 -4.50
N GLY A 374 1.54 9.05 -4.97
CA GLY A 374 1.14 10.28 -4.30
C GLY A 374 -0.37 10.48 -4.25
N ALA A 375 -1.07 10.19 -5.34
CA ALA A 375 -2.52 10.18 -5.37
C ALA A 375 -3.07 8.99 -4.57
N LEU A 376 -2.52 7.80 -4.78
CA LEU A 376 -2.97 6.57 -4.12
C LEU A 376 -2.89 6.63 -2.60
N ALA A 377 -1.92 7.37 -2.04
CA ALA A 377 -1.75 7.53 -0.60
C ALA A 377 -2.98 8.12 0.12
N ILE A 378 -3.89 8.77 -0.61
CA ILE A 378 -5.18 9.23 -0.09
C ILE A 378 -6.38 8.75 -0.94
N ALA A 379 -6.14 7.77 -1.82
CA ALA A 379 -7.17 7.26 -2.75
C ALA A 379 -7.57 5.80 -2.51
N ALA A 380 -7.08 5.17 -1.44
CA ALA A 380 -7.40 3.78 -1.13
C ALA A 380 -8.78 3.63 -0.45
N GLY A 381 -9.85 4.08 -1.13
CA GLY A 381 -11.22 4.10 -0.62
C GLY A 381 -12.03 2.82 -0.85
N ASP A 382 -13.20 2.73 -0.18
CA ASP A 382 -14.20 1.67 -0.41
C ASP A 382 -14.91 1.85 -1.74
N ARG A 383 -15.15 3.12 -2.11
CA ARG A 383 -15.64 3.55 -3.42
C ARG A 383 -14.71 4.62 -3.98
N VAL A 384 -14.37 4.49 -5.24
CA VAL A 384 -13.49 5.42 -5.97
C VAL A 384 -14.22 5.91 -7.20
N TYR A 385 -14.50 7.20 -7.26
CA TYR A 385 -15.10 7.87 -8.42
C TYR A 385 -14.07 8.77 -9.09
N ALA A 386 -14.32 9.13 -10.32
CA ALA A 386 -13.51 10.12 -11.04
C ALA A 386 -14.43 11.12 -11.75
N LEU A 387 -14.00 12.37 -11.83
CA LEU A 387 -14.61 13.31 -12.76
C LEU A 387 -14.33 12.87 -14.21
N GLU A 388 -15.22 13.20 -15.13
CA GLU A 388 -15.19 12.75 -16.52
C GLU A 388 -13.85 12.99 -17.22
N HIS A 389 -13.23 14.13 -16.95
CA HIS A 389 -11.94 14.50 -17.54
C HIS A 389 -10.77 14.35 -16.57
N ALA A 390 -10.99 13.79 -15.39
CA ALA A 390 -9.90 13.40 -14.51
C ALA A 390 -9.12 12.21 -15.12
N TYR A 391 -7.86 12.09 -14.78
CA TYR A 391 -7.09 10.89 -15.12
C TYR A 391 -6.45 10.27 -13.89
N TYR A 392 -6.26 8.94 -13.95
CA TYR A 392 -5.56 8.22 -12.90
C TYR A 392 -4.46 7.37 -13.52
N SER A 393 -3.22 7.54 -13.08
CA SER A 393 -2.07 6.92 -13.73
C SER A 393 -0.92 6.60 -12.77
N VAL A 394 -0.19 5.53 -13.08
CA VAL A 394 1.04 5.14 -12.37
C VAL A 394 2.18 6.14 -12.53
N ILE A 395 2.17 6.93 -13.59
CA ILE A 395 3.18 7.95 -13.93
C ILE A 395 2.53 9.04 -14.80
N SER A 396 3.06 10.26 -14.79
CA SER A 396 2.61 11.27 -15.74
C SER A 396 2.88 10.86 -17.19
N PRO A 397 2.03 11.22 -18.15
CA PRO A 397 2.25 10.92 -19.57
C PRO A 397 3.61 11.40 -20.08
N GLU A 398 4.05 12.59 -19.66
CA GLU A 398 5.36 13.15 -20.01
C GLU A 398 6.50 12.33 -19.42
N GLY A 399 6.38 11.91 -18.16
CA GLY A 399 7.36 11.03 -17.49
C GLY A 399 7.46 9.68 -18.19
N CYS A 400 6.34 9.07 -18.54
CA CYS A 400 6.28 7.84 -19.30
C CYS A 400 6.94 8.01 -20.68
N ALA A 401 6.59 9.08 -21.41
CA ALA A 401 7.14 9.37 -22.72
C ALA A 401 8.67 9.61 -22.67
N ALA A 402 9.15 10.35 -21.67
CA ALA A 402 10.58 10.59 -21.48
C ALA A 402 11.36 9.28 -21.24
N ILE A 403 10.78 8.33 -20.53
CA ILE A 403 11.42 7.04 -20.24
C ILE A 403 11.34 6.10 -21.46
N LEU A 404 10.15 5.91 -22.05
CA LEU A 404 9.92 4.94 -23.11
C LEU A 404 10.40 5.43 -24.48
N PHE A 405 10.14 6.70 -24.80
CA PHE A 405 10.40 7.28 -26.11
C PHE A 405 11.59 8.25 -26.12
N ARG A 406 12.20 8.51 -24.95
CA ARG A 406 13.32 9.45 -24.75
C ARG A 406 12.99 10.90 -25.14
N THR A 407 11.71 11.25 -25.21
CA THR A 407 11.20 12.59 -25.44
C THR A 407 9.84 12.77 -24.78
N SER A 408 9.61 13.92 -24.14
CA SER A 408 8.31 14.26 -23.54
C SER A 408 7.26 14.67 -24.61
N GLU A 409 7.67 14.98 -25.83
CA GLU A 409 6.77 15.35 -26.92
C GLU A 409 5.77 14.23 -27.28
N LYS A 410 6.11 12.98 -26.99
CA LYS A 410 5.23 11.81 -27.17
C LYS A 410 4.29 11.54 -25.98
N ALA A 411 4.05 12.54 -25.13
CA ALA A 411 3.10 12.44 -24.03
C ALA A 411 1.68 12.02 -24.47
N PRO A 412 1.12 12.49 -25.62
CA PRO A 412 -0.17 12.00 -26.10
C PRO A 412 -0.19 10.49 -26.36
N ALA A 413 0.84 9.96 -27.02
CA ALA A 413 0.98 8.52 -27.26
C ALA A 413 1.11 7.72 -25.95
N ALA A 414 1.82 8.28 -24.96
CA ALA A 414 1.94 7.68 -23.63
C ALA A 414 0.60 7.69 -22.87
N ALA A 415 -0.16 8.79 -22.93
CA ALA A 415 -1.49 8.90 -22.31
C ALA A 415 -2.44 7.81 -22.82
N ARG A 416 -2.48 7.65 -24.16
CA ARG A 416 -3.24 6.57 -24.80
C ARG A 416 -2.79 5.19 -24.35
N ALA A 417 -1.48 4.92 -24.37
CA ALA A 417 -0.93 3.60 -24.03
C ALA A 417 -1.19 3.20 -22.57
N LEU A 418 -1.17 4.18 -21.67
CA LEU A 418 -1.40 3.97 -20.22
C LEU A 418 -2.88 3.80 -19.85
N ARG A 419 -3.83 4.05 -20.76
CA ARG A 419 -5.29 3.96 -20.51
C ARG A 419 -5.71 4.74 -19.27
N ILE A 420 -5.37 6.02 -19.21
CA ILE A 420 -5.46 6.83 -17.98
C ILE A 420 -6.80 7.53 -17.75
N THR A 421 -7.69 7.56 -18.74
CA THR A 421 -8.96 8.28 -18.66
C THR A 421 -9.95 7.63 -17.72
N ALA A 422 -10.88 8.41 -17.17
CA ALA A 422 -11.90 7.91 -16.23
C ALA A 422 -12.68 6.71 -16.81
N THR A 423 -13.05 6.75 -18.09
CA THR A 423 -13.77 5.68 -18.76
C THR A 423 -12.95 4.39 -18.82
N GLU A 424 -11.66 4.50 -19.15
CA GLU A 424 -10.77 3.34 -19.18
C GLU A 424 -10.51 2.78 -17.77
N GLN A 425 -10.45 3.66 -16.76
CA GLN A 425 -10.28 3.24 -15.36
C GLN A 425 -11.52 2.51 -14.80
N VAL A 426 -12.72 2.88 -15.25
CA VAL A 426 -13.95 2.12 -14.95
C VAL A 426 -13.89 0.75 -15.62
N ALA A 427 -13.50 0.67 -16.88
CA ALA A 427 -13.34 -0.59 -17.58
C ALA A 427 -12.27 -1.51 -16.95
N LEU A 428 -11.23 -0.93 -16.32
CA LEU A 428 -10.21 -1.67 -15.56
C LEU A 428 -10.68 -2.05 -14.13
N GLY A 429 -11.85 -1.61 -13.68
CA GLY A 429 -12.37 -1.85 -12.33
C GLY A 429 -11.64 -1.08 -11.23
N VAL A 430 -10.81 -0.11 -11.59
CA VAL A 430 -10.08 0.75 -10.64
C VAL A 430 -10.99 1.83 -10.06
N VAL A 431 -11.86 2.40 -10.91
CA VAL A 431 -12.85 3.43 -10.59
C VAL A 431 -14.24 2.82 -10.66
N ASP A 432 -15.10 3.12 -9.68
CA ASP A 432 -16.46 2.55 -9.57
C ASP A 432 -17.49 3.32 -10.41
N GLY A 433 -17.21 4.59 -10.77
CA GLY A 433 -18.12 5.39 -11.57
C GLY A 433 -17.54 6.75 -11.96
N ILE A 434 -18.20 7.38 -12.91
CA ILE A 434 -17.80 8.68 -13.47
C ILE A 434 -18.84 9.73 -13.06
N ILE A 435 -18.36 10.89 -12.63
CA ILE A 435 -19.17 12.07 -12.39
C ILE A 435 -18.98 13.01 -13.59
N LEU A 436 -20.05 13.28 -14.31
CA LEU A 436 -20.01 14.13 -15.52
C LEU A 436 -19.61 15.56 -15.18
N GLU A 437 -18.86 16.17 -16.06
CA GLU A 437 -18.40 17.54 -15.94
C GLU A 437 -19.19 18.49 -16.85
N PRO A 438 -19.35 19.76 -16.46
CA PRO A 438 -19.89 20.76 -17.36
C PRO A 438 -18.92 21.03 -18.53
N GLU A 439 -19.44 21.44 -19.69
CA GLU A 439 -18.61 21.77 -20.85
C GLU A 439 -17.61 22.89 -20.54
N THR A 440 -18.03 23.88 -19.74
CA THR A 440 -17.19 25.03 -19.36
C THR A 440 -17.08 25.11 -17.84
N LEU A 441 -15.85 25.24 -17.36
CA LEU A 441 -15.57 25.47 -15.93
C LEU A 441 -15.75 26.96 -15.61
N SER A 442 -16.57 27.26 -14.61
CA SER A 442 -16.87 28.60 -14.12
C SER A 442 -17.27 28.54 -12.64
N ALA A 443 -17.44 29.67 -12.00
CA ALA A 443 -17.93 29.70 -10.62
C ALA A 443 -19.34 29.07 -10.48
N GLU A 444 -20.23 29.30 -11.45
CA GLU A 444 -21.58 28.72 -11.45
C GLU A 444 -21.56 27.21 -11.67
N SER A 445 -20.78 26.73 -12.65
CA SER A 445 -20.65 25.30 -12.92
C SER A 445 -19.90 24.57 -11.79
N THR A 446 -19.05 25.27 -11.04
CA THR A 446 -18.40 24.74 -9.84
C THR A 446 -19.42 24.33 -8.78
N VAL A 447 -20.50 25.13 -8.56
CA VAL A 447 -21.56 24.78 -7.60
C VAL A 447 -22.28 23.50 -8.04
N THR A 448 -22.63 23.40 -9.32
CA THR A 448 -23.28 22.20 -9.87
C THR A 448 -22.39 20.98 -9.75
N LEU A 449 -21.10 21.09 -10.11
CA LEU A 449 -20.15 19.99 -10.02
C LEU A 449 -19.90 19.55 -8.57
N ALA A 450 -19.76 20.52 -7.65
CA ALA A 450 -19.61 20.23 -6.23
C ALA A 450 -20.83 19.48 -5.68
N ARG A 451 -22.05 19.87 -6.13
CA ARG A 451 -23.29 19.19 -5.76
C ARG A 451 -23.32 17.74 -6.28
N SER A 452 -22.96 17.52 -7.53
CA SER A 452 -22.88 16.16 -8.12
C SER A 452 -21.86 15.28 -7.39
N ILE A 453 -20.70 15.84 -7.01
CA ILE A 453 -19.69 15.14 -6.18
C ILE A 453 -20.30 14.73 -4.83
N TRP A 454 -20.96 15.68 -4.16
CA TRP A 454 -21.55 15.44 -2.85
C TRP A 454 -22.70 14.42 -2.88
N GLU A 455 -23.59 14.51 -3.84
CA GLU A 455 -24.70 13.57 -4.02
C GLU A 455 -24.18 12.14 -4.27
N THR A 456 -23.17 11.99 -5.14
CA THR A 456 -22.51 10.71 -5.39
C THR A 456 -21.84 10.16 -4.13
N ALA A 457 -21.08 11.00 -3.42
CA ALA A 457 -20.40 10.59 -2.20
C ALA A 457 -21.41 10.25 -1.09
N SER A 458 -22.47 11.02 -0.93
CA SER A 458 -23.51 10.79 0.08
C SER A 458 -24.26 9.48 -0.16
N ALA A 459 -24.61 9.19 -1.42
CA ALA A 459 -25.24 7.91 -1.79
C ALA A 459 -24.29 6.71 -1.52
N ALA A 460 -23.02 6.88 -1.82
CA ALA A 460 -22.02 5.85 -1.51
C ALA A 460 -21.84 5.65 0.01
N PHE A 461 -21.88 6.72 0.80
CA PHE A 461 -21.87 6.59 2.27
C PHE A 461 -23.10 5.86 2.78
N ASP A 462 -24.30 6.15 2.26
CA ASP A 462 -25.53 5.46 2.65
C ASP A 462 -25.44 3.96 2.34
N GLU A 463 -24.88 3.58 1.17
CA GLU A 463 -24.62 2.19 0.82
C GLU A 463 -23.66 1.52 1.81
N LEU A 464 -22.50 2.15 2.07
CA LEU A 464 -21.45 1.58 2.92
C LEU A 464 -21.87 1.50 4.39
N GLU A 465 -22.63 2.48 4.89
CA GLU A 465 -23.17 2.50 6.25
C GLU A 465 -24.33 1.50 6.44
N SER A 466 -24.98 1.06 5.34
CA SER A 466 -26.00 0.00 5.37
C SER A 466 -25.43 -1.41 5.60
N MET A 467 -24.11 -1.60 5.51
CA MET A 467 -23.45 -2.89 5.81
C MET A 467 -23.70 -3.29 7.26
N LYS A 468 -23.84 -4.60 7.51
CA LYS A 468 -24.24 -5.14 8.81
C LYS A 468 -23.30 -4.77 9.95
N ASP A 469 -22.00 -4.75 9.66
CA ASP A 469 -20.98 -4.39 10.64
C ASP A 469 -19.69 -3.88 9.95
N LEU A 470 -18.80 -3.31 10.75
CA LEU A 470 -17.50 -2.81 10.28
C LEU A 470 -16.55 -3.91 9.77
N ASN A 471 -16.75 -5.17 10.14
CA ASN A 471 -15.92 -6.25 9.62
C ASN A 471 -16.35 -6.61 8.20
N GLU A 472 -17.62 -6.46 7.84
CA GLU A 472 -18.09 -6.61 6.47
C GLU A 472 -17.49 -5.53 5.57
N LEU A 473 -17.47 -4.26 6.02
CA LEU A 473 -16.82 -3.15 5.32
C LEU A 473 -15.32 -3.42 5.07
N LEU A 474 -14.59 -3.80 6.14
CA LEU A 474 -13.16 -4.10 6.02
C LEU A 474 -12.88 -5.31 5.14
N THR A 475 -13.72 -6.35 5.21
CA THR A 475 -13.60 -7.53 4.36
C THR A 475 -13.82 -7.18 2.88
N ALA A 476 -14.82 -6.35 2.58
CA ALA A 476 -15.08 -5.87 1.23
C ALA A 476 -13.93 -5.01 0.68
N ARG A 477 -13.40 -4.08 1.50
CA ARG A 477 -12.22 -3.28 1.15
C ARG A 477 -11.00 -4.15 0.89
N TYR A 478 -10.72 -5.10 1.78
CA TYR A 478 -9.64 -6.06 1.60
C TYR A 478 -9.79 -6.82 0.28
N ALA A 479 -10.97 -7.40 0.02
CA ALA A 479 -11.25 -8.15 -1.20
C ALA A 479 -11.04 -7.29 -2.46
N ARG A 480 -11.48 -6.01 -2.43
CA ARG A 480 -11.27 -5.06 -3.52
C ARG A 480 -9.80 -4.96 -3.90
N TYR A 481 -8.93 -4.67 -2.93
CA TYR A 481 -7.50 -4.46 -3.22
C TYR A 481 -6.76 -5.78 -3.51
N ARG A 482 -7.18 -6.89 -2.96
CA ARG A 482 -6.62 -8.21 -3.27
C ARG A 482 -6.96 -8.71 -4.68
N ALA A 483 -8.07 -8.24 -5.26
CA ALA A 483 -8.51 -8.66 -6.59
C ALA A 483 -7.67 -8.08 -7.73
N PHE A 484 -7.03 -6.92 -7.54
CA PHE A 484 -6.26 -6.27 -8.61
C PHE A 484 -5.08 -7.11 -9.08
N GLY A 485 -5.01 -7.40 -10.39
CA GLY A 485 -3.95 -8.19 -11.00
C GLY A 485 -3.93 -9.65 -10.54
N ALA A 486 -5.08 -10.21 -10.20
CA ALA A 486 -5.22 -11.65 -10.01
C ALA A 486 -5.09 -12.36 -11.37
N PHE A 487 -4.24 -13.38 -11.43
CA PHE A 487 -4.05 -14.22 -12.62
C PHE A 487 -4.57 -15.62 -12.34
N ASP A 488 -5.02 -16.31 -13.39
CA ASP A 488 -5.27 -17.74 -13.34
C ASP A 488 -3.93 -18.47 -13.25
N GLU A 489 -3.70 -19.10 -12.12
CA GLU A 489 -2.52 -19.92 -11.89
C GLU A 489 -2.87 -21.40 -12.11
N ALA A 490 -2.00 -22.09 -12.84
CA ALA A 490 -2.08 -23.55 -12.89
C ALA A 490 -2.05 -24.11 -11.45
N PRO A 491 -2.92 -25.08 -11.11
CA PRO A 491 -2.97 -25.62 -9.76
C PRO A 491 -1.59 -26.14 -9.35
N ILE A 492 -1.07 -25.60 -8.23
CA ILE A 492 0.18 -26.09 -7.64
C ILE A 492 -0.07 -27.54 -7.24
N LYS A 493 0.62 -28.50 -7.89
CA LYS A 493 0.67 -29.88 -7.37
C LYS A 493 1.15 -29.78 -5.93
N LYS A 494 0.40 -30.29 -4.97
CA LYS A 494 0.78 -30.37 -3.55
C LYS A 494 2.10 -31.14 -3.44
N LYS A 495 3.21 -30.46 -3.60
CA LYS A 495 4.53 -30.91 -3.21
C LYS A 495 4.66 -30.57 -1.71
N GLY A 496 5.29 -31.40 -0.92
CA GLY A 496 5.58 -31.12 0.50
C GLY A 496 6.26 -29.74 0.68
N ILE A 497 6.30 -29.25 1.91
CA ILE A 497 6.83 -27.89 2.24
C ILE A 497 8.16 -27.61 1.54
N THR A 498 9.07 -28.60 1.49
CA THR A 498 10.36 -28.54 0.76
C THR A 498 10.18 -28.28 -0.74
N GLY A 499 9.18 -28.89 -1.37
CA GLY A 499 8.86 -28.69 -2.77
C GLY A 499 8.22 -27.34 -3.06
N ALA A 500 7.46 -26.78 -2.12
CA ALA A 500 6.87 -25.43 -2.20
C ALA A 500 7.96 -24.37 -2.07
N ILE A 501 8.92 -24.53 -1.15
CA ILE A 501 10.06 -23.63 -0.99
C ILE A 501 10.96 -23.65 -2.23
N ARG A 502 11.26 -24.83 -2.79
CA ARG A 502 12.04 -24.96 -4.03
C ARG A 502 11.37 -24.28 -5.22
N SER A 503 10.03 -24.41 -5.35
CA SER A 503 9.26 -23.76 -6.41
C SER A 503 9.19 -22.24 -6.23
N LEU A 504 9.07 -21.76 -5.00
CA LEU A 504 9.02 -20.32 -4.67
C LEU A 504 10.33 -19.58 -5.01
N PHE A 505 11.48 -20.25 -4.86
CA PHE A 505 12.80 -19.67 -5.10
C PHE A 505 13.40 -20.03 -6.46
N GLY A 506 12.65 -20.69 -7.35
CA GLY A 506 13.14 -21.06 -8.68
C GLY A 506 14.31 -22.06 -8.66
N LEU A 507 14.43 -22.87 -7.59
CA LEU A 507 15.49 -23.85 -7.38
C LEU A 507 15.18 -25.21 -8.03
N ASP A 508 14.50 -25.23 -9.19
CA ASP A 508 14.38 -26.44 -9.99
C ASP A 508 15.75 -26.81 -10.57
N ARG A 509 16.10 -28.11 -10.49
CA ARG A 509 17.43 -28.67 -10.77
C ARG A 509 18.01 -28.35 -12.16
N ASP A 510 17.22 -27.87 -13.08
CA ASP A 510 17.65 -27.66 -14.49
C ASP A 510 18.35 -26.32 -14.75
N LEU A 511 18.49 -25.44 -13.73
CA LEU A 511 19.11 -24.12 -13.89
C LEU A 511 20.40 -23.91 -13.08
N VAL A 512 20.82 -24.86 -12.26
CA VAL A 512 22.07 -24.78 -11.50
C VAL A 512 23.09 -25.71 -12.16
N GLY A 513 23.84 -25.17 -13.09
CA GLY A 513 25.08 -25.82 -13.56
C GLY A 513 26.02 -26.09 -12.38
N ALA A 514 26.45 -27.33 -12.26
CA ALA A 514 27.36 -27.91 -11.30
C ALA A 514 28.21 -26.92 -10.46
N GLY A 515 28.00 -26.90 -9.14
CA GLY A 515 28.95 -26.26 -8.24
C GLY A 515 28.54 -25.82 -6.84
N VAL A 516 27.35 -26.11 -6.37
CA VAL A 516 27.00 -25.85 -4.94
C VAL A 516 26.36 -27.12 -4.38
N GLY A 517 27.06 -27.80 -3.47
CA GLY A 517 26.64 -29.08 -2.89
C GLY A 517 25.32 -28.99 -2.13
N ASP A 518 24.47 -29.98 -2.29
CA ASP A 518 23.16 -30.18 -1.67
C ASP A 518 23.23 -30.51 -0.16
N ASP A 519 24.38 -30.51 0.45
CA ASP A 519 24.66 -31.06 1.79
C ASP A 519 23.87 -30.38 2.92
N TRP A 520 23.47 -29.12 2.76
CA TRP A 520 22.71 -28.38 3.80
C TRP A 520 21.20 -28.67 3.80
N ILE A 521 20.66 -29.20 2.72
CA ILE A 521 19.22 -29.56 2.61
C ILE A 521 18.99 -30.91 3.32
N ASP A 522 19.93 -31.83 3.17
CA ASP A 522 19.89 -33.14 3.82
C ASP A 522 20.10 -33.04 5.36
N GLU A 523 20.70 -31.94 5.83
CA GLU A 523 20.88 -31.65 7.26
C GLU A 523 19.56 -31.19 7.91
N ILE A 524 18.76 -30.39 7.21
CA ILE A 524 17.42 -29.95 7.68
C ILE A 524 16.42 -31.13 7.71
N GLU A 525 16.50 -32.05 6.76
CA GLU A 525 15.62 -33.24 6.73
C GLU A 525 15.99 -34.25 7.83
N ARG A 526 17.26 -34.33 8.24
CA ARG A 526 17.70 -35.19 9.37
C ARG A 526 17.28 -34.65 10.73
N ASP A 527 17.31 -33.32 10.91
CA ASP A 527 16.90 -32.70 12.18
C ASP A 527 15.37 -32.67 12.36
N SER A 528 14.60 -32.69 11.27
CA SER A 528 13.12 -32.70 11.33
C SER A 528 12.53 -34.13 11.46
N ALA A 529 13.29 -35.18 11.22
CA ALA A 529 12.87 -36.58 11.36
C ALA A 529 13.21 -37.18 12.76
N GLY A 530 13.90 -36.41 13.60
CA GLY A 530 14.32 -36.82 14.95
C GLY A 530 13.63 -36.06 16.09
N ALA A 531 12.57 -35.28 15.83
CA ALA A 531 11.82 -34.55 16.86
C ALA A 531 10.38 -35.07 17.01
#